data_e1469c45950fedea2f44c7f30a224ea7
#
_entry.id   e1469c45950fedea2f44c7f30a224ea7
#
_cell.length_a   1.000
_cell.length_b   1.000
_cell.length_c   1.000
_cell.angle_alpha   90.00
_cell.angle_beta   90.00
_cell.angle_gamma   90.00
#
_symmetry.space_group_name_H-M   'P 1'
#
loop_
_entity.id
_entity.type
_entity.pdbx_description
1 polymer ?
#
loop_
_entity_poly.entity_id
_entity_poly.type
_entity_poly.pdbx_seq_one_letter_code
_entity_poly.pdbx_strand_id
1 'polypeptide(L)'
;MNDISSEQLLDIGIALSREKDGDKLFEIILKAAMDVTCCDGGTLYRKVDNTLMFSLMITLSNGTKKGGAYGEISLPPVQITRKNVCSCAVLDKMLINVADVYKSEKYDFAGPRSYDKMTGYKTTSMLVVPMEDDTGEIIGVLQLINAEDSDNNVIPFDKSCERVILSLASQAAICLTNMNYSAEVRGMFDSFVRVMSTAIDARTPYNANHTRNMVRYGAKFFDWIQNEHSENAVPLEERLQFLMSAWLHDVGKLTIPLAVMDKESRLGAEIKTFKDRIRVIGLLQRLDYANNKIDNVQYEALQQELANALELVEKANEAGFLQDEVVEALAKLVTKTFIDENGNVCPWLTNEEYEALSVRKGTLTAAERHTMESHVEMTAKMLGEIHFPKYYENVPEWASHHHELLDGSGYPEHLTAKQLPMQVRFLTVLDIFDALTARDRPYKKGMPPSKAFNILHSMASDGKLDENIISYFEKSNAWEE
;
A
#
# COMPACT_ATOMS: atom_id res chain seq x y z
N MET A 1 15.47 45.58 24.37
CA MET A 1 15.14 44.15 24.54
C MET A 1 13.67 44.06 24.94
N ASN A 2 12.87 43.43 24.12
CA ASN A 2 11.54 43.05 24.54
C ASN A 2 11.69 41.92 25.57
N ASP A 3 11.27 42.17 26.81
CA ASP A 3 11.09 41.10 27.80
C ASP A 3 10.04 40.13 27.23
N ILE A 4 10.51 38.99 26.73
CA ILE A 4 9.61 37.97 26.19
C ILE A 4 8.77 37.49 27.37
N SER A 5 7.48 37.72 27.31
CA SER A 5 6.58 37.25 28.33
C SER A 5 6.55 35.70 28.33
N SER A 6 6.38 35.12 29.51
CA SER A 6 6.18 33.65 29.60
C SER A 6 5.01 33.18 28.76
N GLU A 7 4.06 34.05 28.45
CA GLU A 7 2.90 33.80 27.59
C GLU A 7 3.30 33.61 26.10
N GLN A 8 4.21 34.44 25.59
CA GLN A 8 4.74 34.31 24.22
C GLN A 8 5.52 32.99 24.01
N LEU A 9 6.32 32.58 25.01
CA LEU A 9 7.03 31.30 24.96
C LEU A 9 6.07 30.12 24.98
N LEU A 10 4.98 30.22 25.75
CA LEU A 10 3.93 29.20 25.79
C LEU A 10 3.20 29.11 24.45
N ASP A 11 2.85 30.25 23.84
CA ASP A 11 2.20 30.28 22.51
C ASP A 11 3.07 29.67 21.41
N ILE A 12 4.38 29.96 21.44
CA ILE A 12 5.33 29.33 20.53
C ILE A 12 5.35 27.80 20.74
N GLY A 13 5.44 27.34 22.00
CA GLY A 13 5.41 25.91 22.33
C GLY A 13 4.13 25.21 21.86
N ILE A 14 2.98 25.88 22.02
CA ILE A 14 1.69 25.38 21.52
C ILE A 14 1.68 25.33 19.97
N ALA A 15 2.18 26.35 19.31
CA ALA A 15 2.27 26.38 17.84
C ALA A 15 3.18 25.25 17.31
N LEU A 16 4.34 25.03 17.92
CA LEU A 16 5.27 23.96 17.57
C LEU A 16 4.63 22.56 17.73
N SER A 17 3.89 22.35 18.83
CA SER A 17 3.29 21.03 19.10
C SER A 17 2.07 20.72 18.22
N ARG A 18 1.42 21.72 17.61
CA ARG A 18 0.26 21.55 16.72
C ARG A 18 0.63 21.40 15.25
N GLU A 19 1.79 21.92 14.87
CA GLU A 19 2.21 21.87 13.45
C GLU A 19 2.61 20.46 13.06
N LYS A 20 2.08 20.01 11.91
CA LYS A 20 2.34 18.69 11.34
C LYS A 20 3.19 18.77 10.05
N ASP A 21 3.36 19.97 9.52
CA ASP A 21 4.14 20.24 8.34
C ASP A 21 5.56 20.66 8.75
N GLY A 22 6.56 19.89 8.33
CA GLY A 22 7.97 20.11 8.70
C GLY A 22 8.49 21.45 8.22
N ASP A 23 8.11 21.93 7.05
CA ASP A 23 8.56 23.19 6.50
C ASP A 23 7.97 24.37 7.27
N LYS A 24 6.69 24.29 7.63
CA LYS A 24 6.05 25.29 8.51
C LYS A 24 6.63 25.27 9.92
N LEU A 25 6.94 24.08 10.43
CA LEU A 25 7.61 23.96 11.73
C LEU A 25 8.95 24.66 11.73
N PHE A 26 9.78 24.47 10.69
CA PHE A 26 11.05 25.19 10.54
C PHE A 26 10.87 26.70 10.50
N GLU A 27 9.82 27.18 9.81
CA GLU A 27 9.52 28.61 9.74
C GLU A 27 9.12 29.19 11.11
N ILE A 28 8.27 28.49 11.86
CA ILE A 28 7.87 28.91 13.23
C ILE A 28 9.09 28.97 14.14
N ILE A 29 9.95 27.95 14.12
CA ILE A 29 11.16 27.89 14.93
C ILE A 29 12.08 29.07 14.62
N LEU A 30 12.40 29.27 13.34
CA LEU A 30 13.35 30.28 12.93
C LEU A 30 12.85 31.68 13.20
N LYS A 31 11.59 31.99 12.88
CA LYS A 31 10.96 33.28 13.16
C LYS A 31 10.92 33.56 14.66
N ALA A 32 10.45 32.59 15.48
CA ALA A 32 10.43 32.74 16.91
C ALA A 32 11.81 33.03 17.52
N ALA A 33 12.84 32.33 17.05
CA ALA A 33 14.20 32.56 17.49
C ALA A 33 14.74 33.94 17.07
N MET A 34 14.42 34.39 15.86
CA MET A 34 14.80 35.74 15.38
C MET A 34 14.09 36.82 16.15
N ASP A 35 12.78 36.69 16.42
CA ASP A 35 11.98 37.64 17.19
C ASP A 35 12.50 37.76 18.64
N VAL A 36 12.80 36.62 19.28
CA VAL A 36 13.37 36.54 20.64
C VAL A 36 14.69 37.26 20.74
N THR A 37 15.54 37.18 19.75
CA THR A 37 16.90 37.71 19.75
C THR A 37 17.03 39.07 19.06
N CYS A 38 15.94 39.57 18.46
CA CYS A 38 15.95 40.80 17.63
C CYS A 38 17.09 40.74 16.59
N CYS A 39 17.28 39.65 15.89
CA CYS A 39 18.37 39.50 14.93
C CYS A 39 17.89 39.66 13.49
N ASP A 40 18.79 40.14 12.61
CA ASP A 40 18.50 40.38 11.20
C ASP A 40 18.35 39.08 10.40
N GLY A 41 19.07 38.02 10.76
CA GLY A 41 19.01 36.80 9.97
C GLY A 41 19.16 35.52 10.78
N GLY A 42 18.65 34.45 10.18
CA GLY A 42 18.76 33.11 10.75
C GLY A 42 18.80 32.04 9.69
N THR A 43 19.43 30.92 10.04
CA THR A 43 19.48 29.71 9.22
C THR A 43 19.25 28.51 10.10
N LEU A 44 18.36 27.62 9.62
CA LEU A 44 18.11 26.34 10.25
C LEU A 44 18.73 25.25 9.39
N TYR A 45 19.54 24.42 10.00
CA TYR A 45 20.17 23.25 9.38
C TYR A 45 19.58 21.98 9.96
N ARG A 46 19.38 20.98 9.10
CA ARG A 46 19.09 19.60 9.50
C ARG A 46 20.35 18.75 9.37
N LYS A 47 20.67 17.98 10.36
CA LYS A 47 21.75 16.99 10.30
C LYS A 47 21.27 15.78 9.52
N VAL A 48 22.02 15.41 8.48
CA VAL A 48 21.83 14.18 7.71
C VAL A 48 23.19 13.50 7.63
N ASP A 49 23.32 12.35 8.22
CA ASP A 49 24.58 11.63 8.37
C ASP A 49 25.69 12.52 8.95
N ASN A 50 26.75 12.76 8.20
CA ASN A 50 27.88 13.59 8.59
C ASN A 50 27.86 14.99 7.94
N THR A 51 26.67 15.49 7.62
CA THR A 51 26.49 16.79 6.99
C THR A 51 25.39 17.61 7.64
N LEU A 52 25.48 18.93 7.49
CA LEU A 52 24.39 19.86 7.81
C LEU A 52 23.78 20.37 6.50
N MET A 53 22.53 20.01 6.26
CA MET A 53 21.74 20.45 5.12
C MET A 53 21.01 21.75 5.47
N PHE A 54 21.05 22.72 4.59
CA PHE A 54 20.24 23.93 4.77
C PHE A 54 18.76 23.58 4.61
N SER A 55 17.95 23.90 5.63
CA SER A 55 16.50 23.66 5.60
C SER A 55 15.72 24.96 5.41
N LEU A 56 16.12 26.03 6.07
CA LEU A 56 15.50 27.34 5.93
C LEU A 56 16.52 28.45 6.20
N MET A 57 16.47 29.51 5.41
CA MET A 57 17.29 30.70 5.55
C MET A 57 16.42 31.95 5.40
N ILE A 58 16.51 32.86 6.36
CA ILE A 58 15.81 34.15 6.35
C ILE A 58 16.82 35.25 6.71
N THR A 59 16.82 36.36 5.94
CA THR A 59 17.55 37.60 6.29
C THR A 59 16.60 38.76 5.99
N LEU A 60 16.30 39.57 6.99
CA LEU A 60 15.30 40.63 6.90
C LEU A 60 15.78 41.82 6.09
N SER A 61 17.01 42.32 6.34
CA SER A 61 17.56 43.50 5.74
C SER A 61 17.71 43.42 4.20
N ASN A 62 17.93 42.23 3.64
CA ASN A 62 18.08 42.02 2.20
C ASN A 62 16.91 41.23 1.57
N GLY A 63 15.86 40.89 2.37
CA GLY A 63 14.69 40.20 1.89
C GLY A 63 14.92 38.75 1.50
N THR A 64 16.03 38.13 1.90
CA THR A 64 16.31 36.72 1.58
C THR A 64 15.37 35.79 2.33
N LYS A 65 14.66 34.93 1.59
CA LYS A 65 13.89 33.80 2.11
C LYS A 65 14.11 32.63 1.18
N LYS A 66 14.69 31.54 1.66
CA LYS A 66 15.00 30.33 0.90
C LYS A 66 14.82 29.08 1.76
N GLY A 67 14.43 27.99 1.15
CA GLY A 67 14.11 26.73 1.84
C GLY A 67 12.66 26.61 2.25
N GLY A 68 12.21 25.42 2.64
CA GLY A 68 10.83 25.15 2.96
C GLY A 68 9.85 25.61 1.87
N ALA A 69 8.83 26.36 2.23
CA ALA A 69 7.84 26.90 1.31
C ALA A 69 8.39 27.98 0.32
N TYR A 70 9.62 28.45 0.52
CA TYR A 70 10.23 29.53 -0.29
C TYR A 70 11.15 29.03 -1.41
N GLY A 71 11.13 27.71 -1.70
CA GLY A 71 11.91 27.10 -2.76
C GLY A 71 13.28 26.57 -2.33
N GLU A 72 13.99 25.95 -3.24
CA GLU A 72 15.21 25.21 -2.98
C GLU A 72 16.40 26.14 -2.63
N ILE A 73 17.26 25.67 -1.70
CA ILE A 73 18.51 26.32 -1.34
C ILE A 73 19.64 25.67 -2.14
N SER A 74 20.19 26.39 -3.12
CA SER A 74 21.29 25.92 -3.98
C SER A 74 22.69 26.04 -3.34
N LEU A 75 22.77 25.97 -2.00
CA LEU A 75 24.04 25.95 -1.29
C LEU A 75 24.47 24.49 -1.00
N PRO A 76 25.78 24.18 -1.15
CA PRO A 76 26.26 22.84 -0.85
C PRO A 76 26.13 22.52 0.64
N PRO A 77 25.85 21.26 1.01
CA PRO A 77 25.82 20.82 2.39
C PRO A 77 27.14 21.13 3.12
N VAL A 78 27.01 21.48 4.40
CA VAL A 78 28.18 21.74 5.23
C VAL A 78 28.67 20.44 5.88
N GLN A 79 29.90 20.04 5.57
CA GLN A 79 30.52 18.86 6.20
C GLN A 79 30.76 19.11 7.70
N ILE A 80 30.40 18.15 8.54
CA ILE A 80 30.61 18.24 9.99
C ILE A 80 32.09 18.01 10.30
N THR A 81 32.82 19.09 10.35
CA THR A 81 34.24 19.16 10.65
C THR A 81 34.52 20.37 11.52
N ARG A 82 35.69 20.43 12.18
CA ARG A 82 36.04 21.60 13.00
C ARG A 82 36.42 22.88 12.15
N LYS A 83 36.07 22.86 10.84
CA LYS A 83 36.33 23.98 9.93
C LYS A 83 35.21 25.02 9.86
N ASN A 84 34.12 24.84 10.54
CA ASN A 84 33.05 25.85 10.62
C ASN A 84 32.37 25.85 12.00
N VAL A 85 31.80 26.99 12.34
CA VAL A 85 31.22 27.22 13.66
C VAL A 85 29.98 26.33 13.94
N CYS A 86 29.12 26.10 12.94
CA CYS A 86 27.95 25.25 13.10
C CYS A 86 28.35 23.80 13.37
N SER A 87 29.37 23.29 12.68
CA SER A 87 29.91 21.96 12.94
C SER A 87 30.57 21.86 14.33
N CYS A 88 31.25 22.91 14.80
CA CYS A 88 31.79 22.93 16.16
C CYS A 88 30.67 22.83 17.20
N ALA A 89 29.54 23.51 17.01
CA ALA A 89 28.40 23.42 17.91
C ALA A 89 27.84 21.97 17.97
N VAL A 90 27.81 21.26 16.83
CA VAL A 90 27.40 19.84 16.78
C VAL A 90 28.39 18.95 17.50
N LEU A 91 29.69 19.09 17.19
CA LEU A 91 30.75 18.22 17.73
C LEU A 91 30.96 18.40 19.25
N ASP A 92 30.84 19.62 19.73
CA ASP A 92 31.03 19.95 21.14
C ASP A 92 29.70 19.95 21.92
N LYS A 93 28.54 19.75 21.24
CA LYS A 93 27.20 19.80 21.82
C LYS A 93 26.98 21.05 22.69
N MET A 94 27.45 22.19 22.20
CA MET A 94 27.44 23.43 22.97
C MET A 94 26.94 24.59 22.13
N LEU A 95 26.21 25.49 22.80
CA LEU A 95 25.88 26.81 22.24
C LEU A 95 27.17 27.62 22.05
N ILE A 96 27.28 28.28 20.89
CA ILE A 96 28.39 29.16 20.54
C ILE A 96 27.86 30.56 20.31
N ASN A 97 28.28 31.51 21.16
CA ASN A 97 27.97 32.94 21.05
C ASN A 97 29.23 33.72 20.69
N VAL A 98 29.20 34.39 19.56
CA VAL A 98 30.34 35.14 18.99
C VAL A 98 29.95 36.58 18.83
N ALA A 99 30.66 37.49 19.56
CA ALA A 99 30.37 38.90 19.52
C ALA A 99 30.77 39.57 18.18
N ASP A 100 31.86 39.12 17.58
CA ASP A 100 32.32 39.62 16.27
C ASP A 100 33.10 38.56 15.49
N VAL A 101 32.52 38.13 14.40
CA VAL A 101 33.02 37.08 13.50
C VAL A 101 34.36 37.47 12.83
N TYR A 102 34.61 38.78 12.67
CA TYR A 102 35.83 39.28 12.05
C TYR A 102 36.98 39.44 13.04
N LYS A 103 36.70 39.55 14.32
CA LYS A 103 37.69 39.68 15.41
C LYS A 103 37.98 38.40 16.17
N SER A 104 37.07 37.42 16.08
CA SER A 104 37.23 36.16 16.79
C SER A 104 38.24 35.24 16.06
N GLU A 105 39.20 34.71 16.81
CA GLU A 105 40.18 33.72 16.37
C GLU A 105 39.82 32.29 16.88
N LYS A 106 38.75 32.15 17.65
CA LYS A 106 38.42 30.91 18.30
C LYS A 106 37.87 29.83 17.35
N TYR A 107 37.24 30.27 16.26
CA TYR A 107 36.64 29.40 15.25
C TYR A 107 37.01 29.84 13.85
N ASP A 108 36.87 28.89 12.88
CA ASP A 108 37.08 29.25 11.45
C ASP A 108 35.76 29.84 10.88
N PHE A 109 35.83 31.08 10.48
CA PHE A 109 34.74 31.85 9.86
C PHE A 109 34.92 32.04 8.36
N ALA A 110 35.74 31.23 7.68
CA ALA A 110 35.94 31.34 6.23
C ALA A 110 34.61 31.22 5.44
N GLY A 111 33.69 30.36 5.89
CA GLY A 111 32.36 30.20 5.30
C GLY A 111 31.52 31.49 5.34
N PRO A 112 31.18 32.02 6.52
CA PRO A 112 30.47 33.30 6.66
C PRO A 112 31.16 34.46 5.91
N ARG A 113 32.46 34.61 6.03
CA ARG A 113 33.21 35.66 5.33
C ARG A 113 33.18 35.53 3.81
N SER A 114 33.14 34.28 3.29
CA SER A 114 32.99 34.03 1.84
C SER A 114 31.58 34.39 1.37
N TYR A 115 30.56 34.03 2.16
CA TYR A 115 29.18 34.42 1.88
C TYR A 115 29.00 35.93 1.87
N ASP A 116 29.57 36.64 2.85
CA ASP A 116 29.53 38.08 2.97
C ASP A 116 30.14 38.72 1.71
N LYS A 117 31.31 38.24 1.23
CA LYS A 117 31.94 38.75 0.00
C LYS A 117 31.07 38.51 -1.23
N MET A 118 30.36 37.40 -1.30
CA MET A 118 29.54 37.02 -2.45
C MET A 118 28.24 37.81 -2.51
N THR A 119 27.65 38.11 -1.37
CA THR A 119 26.31 38.72 -1.25
C THR A 119 26.33 40.20 -0.92
N GLY A 120 27.48 40.76 -0.50
CA GLY A 120 27.58 42.10 0.03
C GLY A 120 27.01 42.27 1.44
N TYR A 121 26.58 41.22 2.08
CA TYR A 121 26.12 41.19 3.46
C TYR A 121 27.32 41.23 4.42
N LYS A 122 27.14 41.68 5.64
CA LYS A 122 28.19 41.67 6.66
C LYS A 122 27.69 40.98 7.95
N THR A 123 28.12 39.75 8.16
CA THR A 123 27.88 39.01 9.39
C THR A 123 28.84 39.50 10.47
N THR A 124 28.28 40.12 11.54
CA THR A 124 29.10 40.62 12.67
C THR A 124 28.92 39.74 13.90
N SER A 125 27.75 39.70 14.52
CA SER A 125 27.49 38.84 15.66
C SER A 125 26.82 37.53 15.22
N MET A 126 27.09 36.46 15.95
CA MET A 126 26.57 35.13 15.62
C MET A 126 26.26 34.31 16.87
N LEU A 127 25.08 33.69 16.89
CA LEU A 127 24.66 32.73 17.89
C LEU A 127 24.33 31.41 17.21
N VAL A 128 24.99 30.32 17.62
CA VAL A 128 24.80 28.99 17.05
C VAL A 128 24.36 28.04 18.16
N VAL A 129 23.22 27.39 17.95
CA VAL A 129 22.59 26.54 18.94
C VAL A 129 22.35 25.16 18.36
N PRO A 130 22.94 24.10 18.91
CA PRO A 130 22.64 22.73 18.50
C PRO A 130 21.23 22.36 18.94
N MET A 131 20.50 21.64 18.11
CA MET A 131 19.19 21.10 18.39
C MET A 131 19.36 19.64 18.80
N GLU A 132 19.28 19.38 20.09
CA GLU A 132 19.46 18.07 20.70
C GLU A 132 18.11 17.44 21.01
N ASP A 133 17.93 16.19 20.62
CA ASP A 133 16.74 15.41 20.92
C ASP A 133 16.78 14.81 22.35
N ASP A 134 15.75 14.04 22.69
CA ASP A 134 15.61 13.38 24.00
C ASP A 134 16.62 12.27 24.26
N THR A 135 17.29 11.78 23.21
CA THR A 135 18.38 10.76 23.31
C THR A 135 19.76 11.39 23.45
N GLY A 136 19.86 12.70 23.35
CA GLY A 136 21.13 13.44 23.34
C GLY A 136 21.80 13.50 21.97
N GLU A 137 21.11 13.10 20.90
CA GLU A 137 21.60 13.24 19.53
C GLU A 137 21.31 14.65 19.00
N ILE A 138 22.29 15.21 18.24
CA ILE A 138 22.06 16.47 17.55
C ILE A 138 21.41 16.18 16.21
N ILE A 139 20.18 16.68 16.03
CA ILE A 139 19.36 16.52 14.81
C ILE A 139 19.44 17.73 13.86
N GLY A 140 19.95 18.85 14.36
CA GLY A 140 20.07 20.07 13.56
C GLY A 140 20.85 21.17 14.28
N VAL A 141 20.91 22.32 13.63
CA VAL A 141 21.57 23.52 14.17
C VAL A 141 20.73 24.74 13.81
N LEU A 142 20.51 25.60 14.78
CA LEU A 142 19.96 26.93 14.60
C LEU A 142 21.10 27.95 14.64
N GLN A 143 21.28 28.71 13.57
CA GLN A 143 22.26 29.78 13.47
C GLN A 143 21.51 31.12 13.33
N LEU A 144 21.78 32.05 14.23
CA LEU A 144 21.26 33.42 14.21
C LEU A 144 22.42 34.39 13.99
N ILE A 145 22.19 35.46 13.22
CA ILE A 145 23.21 36.41 12.85
C ILE A 145 22.70 37.84 13.04
N ASN A 146 23.61 38.72 13.47
CA ASN A 146 23.40 40.16 13.63
C ASN A 146 22.22 40.50 14.53
N ALA A 147 22.36 40.32 15.85
CA ALA A 147 21.45 40.91 16.79
C ALA A 147 21.45 42.44 16.69
N GLU A 148 20.29 43.07 16.76
CA GLU A 148 20.12 44.51 16.55
C GLU A 148 19.54 45.19 17.81
N ASP A 149 19.97 46.45 18.02
CA ASP A 149 19.36 47.32 19.01
C ASP A 149 18.12 48.08 18.45
N SER A 150 17.50 48.94 19.24
CA SER A 150 16.34 49.75 18.82
C SER A 150 16.60 50.67 17.63
N ASP A 151 17.85 51.00 17.35
CA ASP A 151 18.28 51.88 16.30
C ASP A 151 18.82 51.10 15.07
N ASN A 152 18.60 49.76 15.05
CA ASN A 152 19.09 48.81 14.03
C ASN A 152 20.62 48.72 13.94
N ASN A 153 21.35 49.05 15.00
CA ASN A 153 22.78 48.80 15.01
C ASN A 153 23.05 47.36 15.42
N VAL A 154 23.99 46.72 14.74
CA VAL A 154 24.38 45.34 15.06
C VAL A 154 25.14 45.31 16.39
N ILE A 155 24.65 44.51 17.31
CA ILE A 155 25.18 44.29 18.67
C ILE A 155 25.51 42.81 18.90
N PRO A 156 26.33 42.45 19.88
CA PRO A 156 26.51 41.08 20.32
C PRO A 156 25.20 40.49 20.86
N PHE A 157 24.97 39.17 20.69
CA PHE A 157 23.85 38.47 21.34
C PHE A 157 24.00 38.51 22.85
N ASP A 158 22.95 38.89 23.53
CA ASP A 158 22.93 38.96 25.01
C ASP A 158 22.85 37.54 25.61
N LYS A 159 23.60 37.32 26.68
CA LYS A 159 23.59 36.04 27.40
C LYS A 159 22.23 35.67 28.00
N SER A 160 21.37 36.64 28.25
CA SER A 160 20.02 36.39 28.77
C SER A 160 19.14 35.63 27.80
N CYS A 161 19.33 35.83 26.45
CA CYS A 161 18.57 35.12 25.43
C CYS A 161 19.03 33.66 25.21
N GLU A 162 20.26 33.31 25.63
CA GLU A 162 20.83 31.96 25.40
C GLU A 162 19.94 30.84 25.96
N ARG A 163 19.40 31.01 27.17
CA ARG A 163 18.52 30.00 27.80
C ARG A 163 17.20 29.84 27.07
N VAL A 164 16.64 30.94 26.58
CA VAL A 164 15.38 30.95 25.86
C VAL A 164 15.55 30.24 24.51
N ILE A 165 16.63 30.56 23.79
CA ILE A 165 16.91 29.94 22.50
C ILE A 165 17.27 28.47 22.65
N LEU A 166 17.99 28.07 23.71
CA LEU A 166 18.23 26.66 24.01
C LEU A 166 16.92 25.91 24.27
N SER A 167 15.98 26.52 25.01
CA SER A 167 14.68 25.92 25.27
C SER A 167 13.86 25.76 23.97
N LEU A 168 13.85 26.78 23.12
CA LEU A 168 13.19 26.71 21.78
C LEU A 168 13.84 25.65 20.88
N ALA A 169 15.17 25.59 20.83
CA ALA A 169 15.90 24.61 20.06
C ALA A 169 15.61 23.18 20.52
N SER A 170 15.53 22.94 21.84
CA SER A 170 15.17 21.64 22.39
C SER A 170 13.72 21.24 22.07
N GLN A 171 12.76 22.15 22.22
CA GLN A 171 11.36 21.88 21.87
C GLN A 171 11.22 21.58 20.36
N ALA A 172 11.90 22.36 19.53
CA ALA A 172 11.96 22.16 18.11
C ALA A 172 12.56 20.78 17.75
N ALA A 173 13.63 20.39 18.43
CA ALA A 173 14.25 19.08 18.25
C ALA A 173 13.26 17.94 18.54
N ILE A 174 12.58 18.01 19.70
CA ILE A 174 11.59 16.99 20.09
C ILE A 174 10.47 16.89 19.03
N CYS A 175 9.92 18.03 18.57
CA CYS A 175 8.87 18.02 17.55
C CYS A 175 9.35 17.40 16.23
N LEU A 176 10.55 17.75 15.78
CA LEU A 176 11.14 17.19 14.55
C LEU A 176 11.43 15.69 14.67
N THR A 177 11.95 15.26 15.81
CA THR A 177 12.20 13.84 16.07
C THR A 177 10.91 13.04 16.06
N ASN A 178 9.85 13.52 16.72
CA ASN A 178 8.54 12.88 16.71
C ASN A 178 7.92 12.80 15.31
N MET A 179 8.09 13.83 14.49
CA MET A 179 7.65 13.81 13.09
C MET A 179 8.42 12.77 12.29
N ASN A 180 9.75 12.69 12.44
CA ASN A 180 10.59 11.71 11.77
C ASN A 180 10.20 10.28 12.18
N TYR A 181 10.06 10.00 13.48
CA TYR A 181 9.61 8.69 13.97
C TYR A 181 8.24 8.30 13.43
N SER A 182 7.31 9.24 13.37
CA SER A 182 5.98 8.98 12.80
C SER A 182 6.07 8.63 11.31
N ALA A 183 6.96 9.28 10.56
CA ALA A 183 7.19 8.99 9.15
C ALA A 183 7.89 7.63 8.95
N GLU A 184 8.87 7.29 9.80
CA GLU A 184 9.58 6.01 9.77
C GLU A 184 8.64 4.84 10.09
N VAL A 185 7.83 4.96 11.14
CA VAL A 185 6.83 3.94 11.52
C VAL A 185 5.83 3.72 10.39
N ARG A 186 5.35 4.80 9.76
CA ARG A 186 4.46 4.71 8.61
C ARG A 186 5.15 4.00 7.43
N GLY A 187 6.38 4.38 7.09
CA GLY A 187 7.15 3.76 6.00
C GLY A 187 7.43 2.27 6.25
N MET A 188 7.71 1.90 7.50
CA MET A 188 7.89 0.50 7.89
C MET A 188 6.57 -0.29 7.75
N PHE A 189 5.45 0.28 8.20
CA PHE A 189 4.13 -0.33 8.04
C PHE A 189 3.76 -0.53 6.57
N ASP A 190 3.94 0.49 5.72
CA ASP A 190 3.71 0.42 4.28
C ASP A 190 4.59 -0.67 3.62
N SER A 191 5.84 -0.79 4.07
CA SER A 191 6.75 -1.82 3.57
C SER A 191 6.31 -3.22 3.98
N PHE A 192 5.87 -3.39 5.23
CA PHE A 192 5.33 -4.65 5.73
C PHE A 192 4.10 -5.10 4.94
N VAL A 193 3.16 -4.19 4.70
CA VAL A 193 1.96 -4.46 3.89
C VAL A 193 2.33 -4.91 2.48
N ARG A 194 3.29 -4.24 1.83
CA ARG A 194 3.78 -4.64 0.50
C ARG A 194 4.43 -6.03 0.50
N VAL A 195 5.18 -6.37 1.53
CA VAL A 195 5.77 -7.71 1.68
C VAL A 195 4.68 -8.76 1.83
N MET A 196 3.66 -8.51 2.68
CA MET A 196 2.52 -9.41 2.85
C MET A 196 1.76 -9.63 1.54
N SER A 197 1.42 -8.55 0.83
CA SER A 197 0.76 -8.65 -0.48
C SER A 197 1.61 -9.42 -1.49
N THR A 198 2.93 -9.16 -1.55
CA THR A 198 3.84 -9.90 -2.42
C THR A 198 3.87 -11.39 -2.08
N ALA A 199 3.80 -11.76 -0.79
CA ALA A 199 3.76 -13.15 -0.36
C ALA A 199 2.46 -13.85 -0.78
N ILE A 200 1.32 -13.13 -0.78
CA ILE A 200 0.03 -13.62 -1.26
C ILE A 200 0.08 -13.81 -2.78
N ASP A 201 0.54 -12.80 -3.51
CA ASP A 201 0.66 -12.84 -4.97
C ASP A 201 1.62 -13.95 -5.44
N ALA A 202 2.72 -14.19 -4.69
CA ALA A 202 3.67 -15.26 -4.99
C ALA A 202 3.14 -16.67 -4.72
N ARG A 203 2.02 -16.81 -4.00
CA ARG A 203 1.42 -18.08 -3.67
C ARG A 203 0.78 -18.78 -4.88
N THR A 204 0.31 -17.99 -5.84
CA THR A 204 -0.23 -18.48 -7.09
C THR A 204 0.34 -17.72 -8.29
N PRO A 205 0.65 -18.41 -9.39
CA PRO A 205 1.13 -17.74 -10.61
C PRO A 205 0.09 -16.82 -11.24
N TYR A 206 -1.18 -16.91 -10.81
CA TYR A 206 -2.33 -16.22 -11.41
C TYR A 206 -2.60 -14.81 -10.85
N ASN A 207 -1.97 -14.46 -9.72
CA ASN A 207 -2.21 -13.19 -9.02
C ASN A 207 -0.96 -12.30 -8.94
N ALA A 208 0.11 -12.62 -9.68
CA ALA A 208 1.43 -12.00 -9.50
C ALA A 208 1.45 -10.46 -9.58
N ASN A 209 0.47 -9.84 -10.25
CA ASN A 209 0.36 -8.38 -10.39
C ASN A 209 -1.00 -7.83 -9.95
N HIS A 210 -1.95 -8.67 -9.53
CA HIS A 210 -3.32 -8.29 -9.23
C HIS A 210 -3.40 -7.13 -8.24
N THR A 211 -2.92 -7.34 -7.02
CA THR A 211 -2.95 -6.33 -5.95
C THR A 211 -2.23 -5.05 -6.36
N ARG A 212 -1.07 -5.16 -7.03
CA ARG A 212 -0.31 -4.01 -7.52
C ARG A 212 -1.07 -3.21 -8.57
N ASN A 213 -1.76 -3.88 -9.48
CA ASN A 213 -2.60 -3.24 -10.50
C ASN A 213 -3.75 -2.48 -9.87
N MET A 214 -4.48 -3.09 -8.93
CA MET A 214 -5.58 -2.43 -8.23
C MET A 214 -5.15 -1.15 -7.51
N VAL A 215 -4.03 -1.20 -6.81
CA VAL A 215 -3.46 -0.02 -6.13
C VAL A 215 -3.06 1.05 -7.16
N ARG A 216 -2.45 0.67 -8.28
CA ARG A 216 -2.08 1.59 -9.36
C ARG A 216 -3.31 2.25 -9.99
N TYR A 217 -4.35 1.46 -10.30
CA TYR A 217 -5.60 1.97 -10.85
C TYR A 217 -6.28 2.95 -9.89
N GLY A 218 -6.37 2.58 -8.62
CA GLY A 218 -6.93 3.44 -7.58
C GLY A 218 -6.16 4.75 -7.43
N ALA A 219 -4.82 4.70 -7.40
CA ALA A 219 -4.00 5.90 -7.28
C ALA A 219 -4.19 6.84 -8.48
N LYS A 220 -4.08 6.33 -9.71
CA LYS A 220 -4.29 7.11 -10.94
C LYS A 220 -5.71 7.69 -11.02
N PHE A 221 -6.72 6.93 -10.60
CA PHE A 221 -8.10 7.38 -10.57
C PHE A 221 -8.32 8.55 -9.62
N PHE A 222 -7.77 8.49 -8.41
CA PHE A 222 -7.85 9.60 -7.45
C PHE A 222 -7.07 10.83 -7.93
N ASP A 223 -5.93 10.65 -8.61
CA ASP A 223 -5.20 11.78 -9.22
C ASP A 223 -6.05 12.44 -10.32
N TRP A 224 -6.72 11.65 -11.14
CA TRP A 224 -7.62 12.16 -12.17
C TRP A 224 -8.83 12.91 -11.57
N ILE A 225 -9.49 12.33 -10.55
CA ILE A 225 -10.58 13.02 -9.82
C ILE A 225 -10.11 14.35 -9.24
N GLN A 226 -8.93 14.38 -8.61
CA GLN A 226 -8.37 15.59 -8.02
C GLN A 226 -8.13 16.70 -9.06
N ASN A 227 -7.71 16.34 -10.27
CA ASN A 227 -7.33 17.29 -11.33
C ASN A 227 -8.53 17.73 -12.16
N GLU A 228 -9.43 16.83 -12.53
CA GLU A 228 -10.51 17.08 -13.49
C GLU A 228 -11.88 17.30 -12.81
N HIS A 229 -12.04 16.83 -11.57
CA HIS A 229 -13.30 16.85 -10.81
C HIS A 229 -13.04 17.24 -9.35
N SER A 230 -12.36 18.36 -9.13
CA SER A 230 -11.95 18.81 -7.79
C SER A 230 -13.10 18.96 -6.79
N GLU A 231 -14.34 19.16 -7.27
CA GLU A 231 -15.56 19.17 -6.46
C GLU A 231 -15.88 17.80 -5.83
N ASN A 232 -15.38 16.73 -6.43
CA ASN A 232 -15.51 15.34 -5.96
C ASN A 232 -14.21 14.80 -5.38
N ALA A 233 -13.23 15.67 -5.11
CA ALA A 233 -11.92 15.27 -4.60
C ALA A 233 -12.04 14.49 -3.29
N VAL A 234 -11.40 13.33 -3.26
CA VAL A 234 -11.37 12.46 -2.07
C VAL A 234 -10.28 12.96 -1.12
N PRO A 235 -10.59 13.15 0.17
CA PRO A 235 -9.59 13.55 1.16
C PRO A 235 -8.38 12.63 1.16
N LEU A 236 -7.19 13.18 1.41
CA LEU A 236 -5.94 12.40 1.39
C LEU A 236 -5.99 11.20 2.35
N GLU A 237 -6.59 11.36 3.52
CA GLU A 237 -6.74 10.28 4.51
C GLU A 237 -7.59 9.12 3.97
N GLU A 238 -8.71 9.41 3.31
CA GLU A 238 -9.57 8.39 2.71
C GLU A 238 -8.88 7.70 1.52
N ARG A 239 -8.14 8.47 0.70
CA ARG A 239 -7.33 7.93 -0.39
C ARG A 239 -6.28 6.93 0.13
N LEU A 240 -5.58 7.28 1.22
CA LEU A 240 -4.59 6.40 1.84
C LEU A 240 -5.23 5.12 2.41
N GLN A 241 -6.39 5.25 3.06
CA GLN A 241 -7.16 4.09 3.54
C GLN A 241 -7.59 3.17 2.40
N PHE A 242 -8.09 3.75 1.30
CA PHE A 242 -8.47 2.97 0.13
C PHE A 242 -7.30 2.17 -0.47
N LEU A 243 -6.16 2.83 -0.68
CA LEU A 243 -4.97 2.16 -1.23
C LEU A 243 -4.45 1.06 -0.30
N MET A 244 -4.52 1.29 1.02
CA MET A 244 -4.17 0.28 2.02
C MET A 244 -5.16 -0.90 1.99
N SER A 245 -6.48 -0.63 1.85
CA SER A 245 -7.50 -1.69 1.70
C SER A 245 -7.26 -2.49 0.42
N ALA A 246 -6.89 -1.84 -0.68
CA ALA A 246 -6.54 -2.52 -1.92
C ALA A 246 -5.29 -3.40 -1.79
N TRP A 247 -4.29 -3.00 -0.97
CA TRP A 247 -3.14 -3.86 -0.67
C TRP A 247 -3.50 -5.09 0.15
N LEU A 248 -4.51 -5.02 1.02
CA LEU A 248 -4.81 -6.03 2.04
C LEU A 248 -6.10 -6.83 1.78
N HIS A 249 -6.89 -6.49 0.73
CA HIS A 249 -8.21 -7.09 0.49
C HIS A 249 -8.19 -8.61 0.44
N ASP A 250 -7.14 -9.17 -0.09
CA ASP A 250 -6.95 -10.60 -0.34
C ASP A 250 -6.09 -11.33 0.70
N VAL A 251 -5.74 -10.69 1.83
CA VAL A 251 -4.84 -11.31 2.83
C VAL A 251 -5.38 -12.66 3.34
N GLY A 252 -6.68 -12.83 3.41
CA GLY A 252 -7.33 -14.08 3.81
C GLY A 252 -7.09 -15.25 2.86
N LYS A 253 -6.70 -15.02 1.60
CA LYS A 253 -6.32 -16.08 0.66
C LYS A 253 -5.13 -16.92 1.14
N LEU A 254 -4.36 -16.44 2.14
CA LEU A 254 -3.32 -17.23 2.79
C LEU A 254 -3.85 -18.51 3.44
N THR A 255 -5.11 -18.54 3.82
CA THR A 255 -5.73 -19.70 4.47
C THR A 255 -6.41 -20.67 3.50
N ILE A 256 -6.61 -20.28 2.24
CA ILE A 256 -7.27 -21.09 1.24
C ILE A 256 -6.32 -22.16 0.70
N PRO A 257 -6.74 -23.45 0.68
CA PRO A 257 -5.93 -24.51 0.09
C PRO A 257 -5.62 -24.26 -1.39
N LEU A 258 -4.38 -24.48 -1.84
CA LEU A 258 -3.99 -24.32 -3.24
C LEU A 258 -4.81 -25.18 -4.20
N ALA A 259 -5.21 -26.38 -3.76
CA ALA A 259 -6.05 -27.27 -4.55
C ALA A 259 -7.43 -26.67 -4.90
N VAL A 260 -7.92 -25.72 -4.09
CA VAL A 260 -9.15 -24.98 -4.35
C VAL A 260 -8.84 -23.71 -5.14
N MET A 261 -7.80 -22.98 -4.73
CA MET A 261 -7.46 -21.67 -5.31
C MET A 261 -6.99 -21.78 -6.77
N ASP A 262 -6.18 -22.81 -7.08
CA ASP A 262 -5.61 -23.03 -8.41
C ASP A 262 -6.33 -24.14 -9.20
N LYS A 263 -7.59 -24.44 -8.85
CA LYS A 263 -8.34 -25.51 -9.50
C LYS A 263 -8.71 -25.17 -10.93
N GLU A 264 -7.93 -25.71 -11.88
CA GLU A 264 -8.01 -25.41 -13.32
C GLU A 264 -9.20 -26.03 -14.02
N SER A 265 -9.64 -27.21 -13.55
CA SER A 265 -10.71 -27.99 -14.14
C SER A 265 -11.60 -28.60 -13.03
N ARG A 266 -12.77 -29.12 -13.39
CA ARG A 266 -13.74 -29.63 -12.39
C ARG A 266 -13.21 -30.74 -11.50
N LEU A 267 -12.41 -31.66 -12.04
CA LEU A 267 -11.74 -32.72 -11.27
C LEU A 267 -10.36 -32.29 -10.75
N GLY A 268 -9.76 -31.22 -11.29
CA GLY A 268 -8.40 -30.84 -10.94
C GLY A 268 -7.43 -32.01 -11.06
N ALA A 269 -6.68 -32.31 -9.98
CA ALA A 269 -5.73 -33.42 -9.96
C ALA A 269 -6.41 -34.83 -10.05
N GLU A 270 -7.66 -34.94 -9.61
CA GLU A 270 -8.40 -36.22 -9.57
C GLU A 270 -8.69 -36.79 -10.95
N ILE A 271 -8.58 -36.03 -12.03
CA ILE A 271 -8.70 -36.54 -13.39
C ILE A 271 -7.73 -37.68 -13.65
N LYS A 272 -6.56 -37.65 -13.02
CA LYS A 272 -5.56 -38.72 -13.14
C LYS A 272 -6.07 -40.01 -12.48
N THR A 273 -6.64 -39.92 -11.27
CA THR A 273 -7.22 -41.05 -10.56
C THR A 273 -8.33 -41.72 -11.37
N PHE A 274 -9.22 -40.89 -11.96
CA PHE A 274 -10.25 -41.41 -12.88
C PHE A 274 -9.64 -42.12 -14.11
N LYS A 275 -8.65 -41.52 -14.78
CA LYS A 275 -7.98 -42.16 -15.94
C LYS A 275 -7.31 -43.48 -15.58
N ASP A 276 -6.64 -43.55 -14.44
CA ASP A 276 -6.01 -44.78 -13.99
C ASP A 276 -7.05 -45.86 -13.67
N ARG A 277 -8.19 -45.51 -13.08
CA ARG A 277 -9.34 -46.43 -12.85
C ARG A 277 -9.87 -46.99 -14.18
N ILE A 278 -10.13 -46.16 -15.18
CA ILE A 278 -10.57 -46.57 -16.51
C ILE A 278 -9.57 -47.54 -17.15
N ARG A 279 -8.25 -47.29 -16.99
CA ARG A 279 -7.19 -48.19 -17.46
C ARG A 279 -7.26 -49.55 -16.77
N VAL A 280 -7.46 -49.58 -15.43
CA VAL A 280 -7.59 -50.83 -14.68
C VAL A 280 -8.81 -51.62 -15.17
N ILE A 281 -9.94 -50.97 -15.36
CA ILE A 281 -11.16 -51.61 -15.90
C ILE A 281 -10.86 -52.24 -17.26
N GLY A 282 -10.19 -51.50 -18.14
CA GLY A 282 -9.81 -52.05 -19.47
C GLY A 282 -8.87 -53.23 -19.39
N LEU A 283 -7.93 -53.25 -18.42
CA LEU A 283 -7.06 -54.43 -18.21
C LEU A 283 -7.86 -55.65 -17.66
N LEU A 284 -8.81 -55.46 -16.75
CA LEU A 284 -9.66 -56.53 -16.27
C LEU A 284 -10.53 -57.10 -17.37
N GLN A 285 -11.14 -56.29 -18.23
CA GLN A 285 -11.91 -56.76 -19.39
C GLN A 285 -11.03 -57.54 -20.40
N ARG A 286 -9.77 -57.12 -20.58
CA ARG A 286 -8.81 -57.88 -21.42
C ARG A 286 -8.46 -59.24 -20.83
N LEU A 287 -8.32 -59.33 -19.49
CA LEU A 287 -8.12 -60.59 -18.79
C LEU A 287 -9.31 -61.50 -18.92
N ASP A 288 -10.55 -60.99 -18.81
CA ASP A 288 -11.77 -61.76 -18.96
C ASP A 288 -11.91 -62.28 -20.39
N TYR A 289 -11.55 -61.49 -21.40
CA TYR A 289 -11.46 -61.94 -22.79
C TYR A 289 -10.42 -63.04 -23.00
N ALA A 290 -9.19 -62.83 -22.47
CA ALA A 290 -8.10 -63.80 -22.57
C ALA A 290 -8.43 -65.14 -21.87
N ASN A 291 -9.24 -65.10 -20.81
CA ASN A 291 -9.74 -66.28 -20.10
C ASN A 291 -11.02 -66.89 -20.66
N ASN A 292 -11.48 -66.42 -21.83
CA ASN A 292 -12.71 -66.83 -22.50
C ASN A 292 -13.99 -66.66 -21.68
N LYS A 293 -14.00 -65.70 -20.74
CA LYS A 293 -15.21 -65.34 -19.98
C LYS A 293 -16.18 -64.48 -20.74
N ILE A 294 -15.69 -63.72 -21.72
CA ILE A 294 -16.44 -62.88 -22.63
C ILE A 294 -15.93 -63.14 -24.08
N ASP A 295 -16.84 -63.02 -25.04
CA ASP A 295 -16.48 -63.14 -26.46
C ASP A 295 -15.94 -61.85 -27.06
N ASN A 296 -15.49 -61.94 -28.36
CA ASN A 296 -14.87 -60.79 -29.01
C ASN A 296 -15.85 -59.62 -29.19
N VAL A 297 -17.12 -59.90 -29.47
CA VAL A 297 -18.15 -58.88 -29.68
C VAL A 297 -18.40 -58.13 -28.36
N GLN A 298 -18.52 -58.88 -27.27
CA GLN A 298 -18.68 -58.30 -25.91
C GLN A 298 -17.44 -57.46 -25.51
N TYR A 299 -16.23 -57.98 -25.79
CA TYR A 299 -14.98 -57.27 -25.51
C TYR A 299 -14.90 -55.93 -26.25
N GLU A 300 -15.15 -55.93 -27.57
CA GLU A 300 -15.13 -54.71 -28.40
C GLU A 300 -16.18 -53.68 -27.90
N ALA A 301 -17.40 -54.15 -27.57
CA ALA A 301 -18.44 -53.27 -27.02
C ALA A 301 -18.02 -52.60 -25.70
N LEU A 302 -17.43 -53.38 -24.77
CA LEU A 302 -16.93 -52.87 -23.51
C LEU A 302 -15.78 -51.88 -23.67
N GLN A 303 -14.85 -52.14 -24.60
CA GLN A 303 -13.76 -51.20 -24.87
C GLN A 303 -14.27 -49.87 -25.48
N GLN A 304 -15.27 -49.94 -26.36
CA GLN A 304 -15.90 -48.74 -26.92
C GLN A 304 -16.65 -47.96 -25.80
N GLU A 305 -17.29 -48.64 -24.86
CA GLU A 305 -17.96 -48.02 -23.73
C GLU A 305 -16.97 -47.29 -22.82
N LEU A 306 -15.80 -47.88 -22.53
CA LEU A 306 -14.73 -47.21 -21.79
C LEU A 306 -14.19 -46.00 -22.53
N ALA A 307 -13.97 -46.06 -23.84
CA ALA A 307 -13.53 -44.94 -24.63
C ALA A 307 -14.55 -43.78 -24.59
N ASN A 308 -15.83 -44.09 -24.71
CA ASN A 308 -16.92 -43.11 -24.65
C ASN A 308 -17.00 -42.46 -23.23
N ALA A 309 -16.80 -43.23 -22.14
CA ALA A 309 -16.78 -42.74 -20.80
C ALA A 309 -15.61 -41.79 -20.54
N LEU A 310 -14.42 -42.14 -21.03
CA LEU A 310 -13.25 -41.29 -20.93
C LEU A 310 -13.46 -39.97 -21.67
N GLU A 311 -13.92 -40.00 -22.91
CA GLU A 311 -14.20 -38.82 -23.73
C GLU A 311 -15.25 -37.90 -23.06
N LEU A 312 -16.33 -38.48 -22.52
CA LEU A 312 -17.39 -37.76 -21.85
C LEU A 312 -16.83 -36.99 -20.61
N VAL A 313 -16.04 -37.68 -19.78
CA VAL A 313 -15.47 -37.08 -18.55
C VAL A 313 -14.43 -36.01 -18.89
N GLU A 314 -13.55 -36.23 -19.88
CA GLU A 314 -12.58 -35.23 -20.34
C GLU A 314 -13.27 -33.97 -20.88
N LYS A 315 -14.30 -34.12 -21.70
CA LYS A 315 -15.10 -32.98 -22.18
C LYS A 315 -15.80 -32.25 -21.07
N ALA A 316 -16.42 -32.97 -20.12
CA ALA A 316 -17.09 -32.36 -18.97
C ALA A 316 -16.11 -31.65 -18.05
N ASN A 317 -14.91 -32.21 -17.86
CA ASN A 317 -13.87 -31.64 -17.00
C ASN A 317 -13.38 -30.26 -17.47
N GLU A 318 -13.27 -30.04 -18.79
CA GLU A 318 -12.74 -28.81 -19.38
C GLU A 318 -13.81 -27.82 -19.86
N ALA A 319 -15.09 -28.21 -19.90
CA ALA A 319 -16.16 -27.37 -20.41
C ALA A 319 -16.36 -26.08 -19.60
N GLY A 320 -16.44 -24.93 -20.25
CA GLY A 320 -16.76 -23.65 -19.60
C GLY A 320 -18.19 -23.61 -19.01
N PHE A 321 -19.13 -24.19 -19.74
CA PHE A 321 -20.54 -24.39 -19.34
C PHE A 321 -20.97 -25.82 -19.67
N LEU A 322 -21.73 -26.45 -18.77
CA LEU A 322 -22.17 -27.83 -18.91
C LEU A 322 -23.67 -27.89 -19.25
N GLN A 323 -24.01 -28.62 -20.32
CA GLN A 323 -25.37 -28.84 -20.75
C GLN A 323 -26.02 -29.98 -19.96
N ASP A 324 -27.37 -30.01 -19.93
CA ASP A 324 -28.13 -31.00 -19.14
C ASP A 324 -27.92 -32.43 -19.60
N GLU A 325 -27.80 -32.62 -20.92
CA GLU A 325 -27.57 -33.94 -21.51
C GLU A 325 -26.24 -34.57 -21.08
N VAL A 326 -25.21 -33.71 -20.84
CA VAL A 326 -23.90 -34.17 -20.37
C VAL A 326 -23.99 -34.61 -18.91
N VAL A 327 -24.73 -33.88 -18.07
CA VAL A 327 -24.93 -34.23 -16.66
C VAL A 327 -25.72 -35.54 -16.53
N GLU A 328 -26.75 -35.74 -17.36
CA GLU A 328 -27.48 -37.00 -17.41
C GLU A 328 -26.62 -38.20 -17.86
N ALA A 329 -25.74 -37.97 -18.81
CA ALA A 329 -24.79 -38.98 -19.25
C ALA A 329 -23.79 -39.36 -18.15
N LEU A 330 -23.27 -38.36 -17.41
CA LEU A 330 -22.40 -38.58 -16.25
C LEU A 330 -23.10 -39.36 -15.13
N ALA A 331 -24.37 -39.05 -14.86
CA ALA A 331 -25.18 -39.80 -13.85
C ALA A 331 -25.28 -41.29 -14.17
N LYS A 332 -25.33 -41.66 -15.46
CA LYS A 332 -25.32 -43.09 -15.87
C LYS A 332 -23.98 -43.75 -15.57
N LEU A 333 -22.83 -43.02 -15.62
CA LEU A 333 -21.52 -43.58 -15.27
C LEU A 333 -21.40 -43.93 -13.78
N VAL A 334 -22.04 -43.18 -12.90
CA VAL A 334 -22.06 -43.46 -11.45
C VAL A 334 -22.71 -44.81 -11.14
N THR A 335 -23.70 -45.24 -11.94
CA THR A 335 -24.38 -46.52 -11.73
C THR A 335 -23.59 -47.73 -12.24
N LYS A 336 -22.54 -47.50 -13.04
CA LYS A 336 -21.66 -48.55 -13.53
C LYS A 336 -20.64 -48.95 -12.50
N THR A 337 -20.42 -50.25 -12.38
CA THR A 337 -19.48 -50.80 -11.39
C THR A 337 -18.52 -51.79 -12.06
N PHE A 338 -17.40 -52.06 -11.41
CA PHE A 338 -16.47 -53.12 -11.72
C PHE A 338 -16.03 -53.80 -10.43
N ILE A 339 -15.46 -54.99 -10.54
CA ILE A 339 -14.89 -55.71 -9.37
C ILE A 339 -13.38 -55.52 -9.42
N ASP A 340 -12.80 -55.00 -8.34
CA ASP A 340 -11.35 -54.79 -8.23
C ASP A 340 -10.63 -56.14 -7.96
N GLU A 341 -9.28 -56.07 -7.84
CA GLU A 341 -8.43 -57.24 -7.56
C GLU A 341 -8.67 -57.88 -6.20
N ASN A 342 -9.35 -57.20 -5.27
CA ASN A 342 -9.68 -57.66 -3.93
C ASN A 342 -11.11 -58.19 -3.84
N GLY A 343 -11.85 -58.14 -4.95
CA GLY A 343 -13.26 -58.58 -5.00
C GLY A 343 -14.27 -57.53 -4.54
N ASN A 344 -13.86 -56.24 -4.38
CA ASN A 344 -14.75 -55.16 -4.02
C ASN A 344 -15.47 -54.61 -5.25
N VAL A 345 -16.74 -54.22 -5.07
CA VAL A 345 -17.52 -53.55 -6.09
C VAL A 345 -17.21 -52.06 -6.05
N CYS A 346 -16.59 -51.56 -7.11
CA CYS A 346 -16.16 -50.15 -7.25
C CYS A 346 -16.94 -49.48 -8.38
N PRO A 347 -17.34 -48.19 -8.24
CA PRO A 347 -17.99 -47.45 -9.33
C PRO A 347 -16.99 -47.03 -10.41
N TRP A 348 -17.46 -46.86 -11.64
CA TRP A 348 -16.66 -46.25 -12.73
C TRP A 348 -16.40 -44.77 -12.45
N LEU A 349 -17.39 -44.03 -11.94
CA LEU A 349 -17.33 -42.65 -11.52
C LEU A 349 -17.81 -42.54 -10.07
N THR A 350 -17.05 -41.96 -9.16
CA THR A 350 -17.49 -41.78 -7.76
C THR A 350 -18.53 -40.67 -7.63
N ASN A 351 -19.26 -40.62 -6.49
CA ASN A 351 -20.22 -39.57 -6.24
C ASN A 351 -19.55 -38.21 -6.13
N GLU A 352 -18.36 -38.11 -5.54
CA GLU A 352 -17.57 -36.89 -5.39
C GLU A 352 -17.08 -36.37 -6.78
N GLU A 353 -16.63 -37.31 -7.64
CA GLU A 353 -16.25 -36.96 -9.01
C GLU A 353 -17.45 -36.47 -9.84
N TYR A 354 -18.60 -37.12 -9.66
CA TYR A 354 -19.85 -36.71 -10.33
C TYR A 354 -20.33 -35.34 -9.84
N GLU A 355 -20.28 -35.06 -8.52
CA GLU A 355 -20.61 -33.76 -7.97
C GLU A 355 -19.72 -32.68 -8.60
N ALA A 356 -18.40 -32.90 -8.63
CA ALA A 356 -17.45 -31.97 -9.22
C ALA A 356 -17.69 -31.75 -10.73
N LEU A 357 -17.88 -32.83 -11.49
CA LEU A 357 -18.15 -32.76 -12.93
C LEU A 357 -19.50 -32.13 -13.26
N SER A 358 -20.49 -32.20 -12.37
CA SER A 358 -21.85 -31.68 -12.57
C SER A 358 -21.96 -30.16 -12.34
N VAL A 359 -20.90 -29.49 -11.93
CA VAL A 359 -20.87 -28.03 -11.79
C VAL A 359 -21.19 -27.36 -13.13
N ARG A 360 -22.29 -26.60 -13.18
CA ARG A 360 -22.79 -25.99 -14.43
C ARG A 360 -21.87 -24.90 -15.00
N LYS A 361 -21.31 -24.06 -14.12
CA LYS A 361 -20.44 -22.93 -14.51
C LYS A 361 -19.25 -22.86 -13.55
N GLY A 362 -18.04 -22.80 -14.11
CA GLY A 362 -16.80 -22.79 -13.34
C GLY A 362 -16.29 -24.18 -13.00
N THR A 363 -15.33 -24.24 -12.08
CA THR A 363 -14.59 -25.46 -11.72
C THR A 363 -14.82 -25.92 -10.27
N LEU A 364 -15.35 -25.06 -9.40
CA LEU A 364 -15.51 -25.31 -7.96
C LEU A 364 -16.87 -25.90 -7.64
N THR A 365 -16.90 -26.97 -6.83
CA THR A 365 -18.11 -27.45 -6.18
C THR A 365 -18.68 -26.42 -5.21
N ALA A 366 -19.89 -26.61 -4.70
CA ALA A 366 -20.50 -25.71 -3.72
C ALA A 366 -19.65 -25.60 -2.44
N ALA A 367 -19.10 -26.69 -1.95
CA ALA A 367 -18.22 -26.72 -0.77
C ALA A 367 -16.89 -26.00 -1.01
N GLU A 368 -16.27 -26.22 -2.18
CA GLU A 368 -15.03 -25.54 -2.56
C GLU A 368 -15.25 -24.04 -2.80
N ARG A 369 -16.39 -23.66 -3.36
CA ARG A 369 -16.80 -22.26 -3.52
C ARG A 369 -16.94 -21.58 -2.15
N HIS A 370 -17.63 -22.19 -1.20
CA HIS A 370 -17.74 -21.67 0.16
C HIS A 370 -16.35 -21.53 0.82
N THR A 371 -15.46 -22.51 0.61
CA THR A 371 -14.07 -22.42 1.08
C THR A 371 -13.35 -21.24 0.41
N MET A 372 -13.54 -21.00 -0.88
CA MET A 372 -12.94 -19.84 -1.57
C MET A 372 -13.53 -18.54 -1.03
N GLU A 373 -14.84 -18.43 -0.88
CA GLU A 373 -15.54 -17.24 -0.39
C GLU A 373 -15.14 -16.88 1.06
N SER A 374 -14.76 -17.87 1.88
CA SER A 374 -14.33 -17.65 3.26
C SER A 374 -13.06 -16.79 3.41
N HIS A 375 -12.33 -16.53 2.31
CA HIS A 375 -11.13 -15.63 2.38
C HIS A 375 -11.49 -14.22 2.86
N VAL A 376 -12.69 -13.71 2.57
CA VAL A 376 -13.09 -12.36 3.02
C VAL A 376 -13.34 -12.32 4.52
N GLU A 377 -13.95 -13.39 5.10
CA GLU A 377 -14.11 -13.54 6.54
C GLU A 377 -12.73 -13.65 7.23
N MET A 378 -11.81 -14.40 6.61
CA MET A 378 -10.44 -14.51 7.11
C MET A 378 -9.68 -13.20 6.97
N THR A 379 -9.93 -12.41 5.91
CA THR A 379 -9.40 -11.05 5.77
C THR A 379 -9.88 -10.18 6.94
N ALA A 380 -11.19 -10.15 7.22
CA ALA A 380 -11.75 -9.42 8.36
C ALA A 380 -11.12 -9.86 9.68
N LYS A 381 -11.00 -11.17 9.92
CA LYS A 381 -10.40 -11.72 11.13
C LYS A 381 -8.92 -11.34 11.28
N MET A 382 -8.13 -11.50 10.22
CA MET A 382 -6.68 -11.18 10.25
C MET A 382 -6.44 -9.68 10.45
N LEU A 383 -7.19 -8.84 9.74
CA LEU A 383 -7.05 -7.38 9.87
C LEU A 383 -7.60 -6.87 11.21
N GLY A 384 -8.59 -7.54 11.81
CA GLY A 384 -9.10 -7.25 13.15
C GLY A 384 -8.07 -7.43 14.27
N GLU A 385 -7.02 -8.23 14.07
CA GLU A 385 -5.90 -8.37 15.02
C GLU A 385 -4.89 -7.21 14.95
N ILE A 386 -4.95 -6.38 13.91
CA ILE A 386 -4.06 -5.24 13.72
C ILE A 386 -4.69 -4.00 14.37
N HIS A 387 -3.94 -3.35 15.26
CA HIS A 387 -4.33 -2.07 15.83
C HIS A 387 -4.10 -0.95 14.80
N PHE A 388 -5.06 -0.75 13.92
CA PHE A 388 -4.98 0.34 12.95
C PHE A 388 -5.11 1.71 13.65
N PRO A 389 -4.21 2.66 13.38
CA PRO A 389 -4.38 4.03 13.85
C PRO A 389 -5.61 4.67 13.17
N LYS A 390 -6.14 5.73 13.78
CA LYS A 390 -7.37 6.39 13.31
C LYS A 390 -7.40 6.71 11.80
N TYR A 391 -6.26 7.07 11.24
CA TYR A 391 -6.14 7.38 9.82
C TYR A 391 -6.19 6.15 8.89
N TYR A 392 -6.33 4.93 9.44
CA TYR A 392 -6.55 3.66 8.74
C TYR A 392 -7.72 2.85 9.32
N GLU A 393 -8.61 3.46 10.11
CA GLU A 393 -9.67 2.77 10.86
C GLU A 393 -10.65 2.00 9.97
N ASN A 394 -10.88 2.45 8.73
CA ASN A 394 -11.82 1.81 7.81
C ASN A 394 -11.18 0.70 6.95
N VAL A 395 -9.87 0.51 7.03
CA VAL A 395 -9.15 -0.49 6.20
C VAL A 395 -9.70 -1.91 6.38
N PRO A 396 -9.92 -2.42 7.60
CA PRO A 396 -10.47 -3.77 7.79
C PRO A 396 -11.84 -3.95 7.15
N GLU A 397 -12.73 -2.97 7.32
CA GLU A 397 -14.08 -3.00 6.76
C GLU A 397 -14.05 -2.95 5.24
N TRP A 398 -13.33 -1.99 4.66
CA TRP A 398 -13.28 -1.86 3.20
C TRP A 398 -12.62 -3.06 2.53
N ALA A 399 -11.56 -3.58 3.10
CA ALA A 399 -10.85 -4.74 2.58
C ALA A 399 -11.70 -6.01 2.63
N SER A 400 -12.49 -6.23 3.68
CA SER A 400 -13.29 -7.44 3.85
C SER A 400 -14.63 -7.44 3.10
N HIS A 401 -15.07 -6.30 2.53
CA HIS A 401 -16.34 -6.19 1.83
C HIS A 401 -16.21 -6.04 0.31
N HIS A 402 -15.01 -6.25 -0.26
CA HIS A 402 -14.75 -6.06 -1.69
C HIS A 402 -15.50 -7.03 -2.62
N HIS A 403 -16.15 -8.07 -2.09
CA HIS A 403 -17.04 -8.96 -2.82
C HIS A 403 -18.53 -8.74 -2.54
N GLU A 404 -18.88 -7.69 -1.80
CA GLU A 404 -20.26 -7.26 -1.67
C GLU A 404 -20.77 -6.62 -2.96
N LEU A 405 -22.07 -6.82 -3.23
CA LEU A 405 -22.76 -6.29 -4.41
C LEU A 405 -23.96 -5.44 -3.98
N LEU A 406 -24.28 -4.41 -4.77
CA LEU A 406 -25.31 -3.42 -4.39
C LEU A 406 -26.72 -4.00 -4.19
N ASP A 407 -27.03 -5.14 -4.83
CA ASP A 407 -28.29 -5.86 -4.73
C ASP A 407 -28.36 -6.82 -3.53
N GLY A 408 -27.30 -6.94 -2.73
CA GLY A 408 -27.19 -7.86 -1.61
C GLY A 408 -26.89 -9.31 -2.00
N SER A 409 -26.58 -9.58 -3.28
CA SER A 409 -26.19 -10.93 -3.73
C SER A 409 -24.68 -11.22 -3.51
N GLY A 410 -23.93 -10.26 -2.99
CA GLY A 410 -22.53 -10.39 -2.63
C GLY A 410 -22.31 -11.15 -1.32
N TYR A 411 -21.10 -11.19 -0.83
CA TYR A 411 -20.71 -11.85 0.42
C TYR A 411 -19.57 -11.06 1.09
N PRO A 412 -19.33 -11.19 2.41
CA PRO A 412 -19.86 -12.21 3.33
C PRO A 412 -21.18 -11.85 4.02
N GLU A 413 -21.53 -10.55 4.12
CA GLU A 413 -22.63 -10.06 4.96
C GLU A 413 -23.92 -9.76 4.18
N HIS A 414 -23.89 -9.91 2.85
CA HIS A 414 -25.00 -9.62 1.95
C HIS A 414 -25.50 -8.17 2.05
N LEU A 415 -24.55 -7.23 2.15
CA LEU A 415 -24.81 -5.80 2.29
C LEU A 415 -25.44 -5.23 1.01
N THR A 416 -26.31 -4.23 1.19
CA THR A 416 -26.97 -3.56 0.07
C THR A 416 -26.35 -2.19 -0.19
N ALA A 417 -26.72 -1.54 -1.32
CA ALA A 417 -26.20 -0.23 -1.73
C ALA A 417 -26.24 0.83 -0.63
N LYS A 418 -27.19 0.80 0.30
CA LYS A 418 -27.31 1.79 1.39
C LYS A 418 -26.21 1.62 2.45
N GLN A 419 -25.64 0.45 2.57
CA GLN A 419 -24.68 0.07 3.60
C GLN A 419 -23.23 0.14 3.06
N LEU A 420 -23.06 0.08 1.74
CA LEU A 420 -21.74 0.05 1.10
C LEU A 420 -21.24 1.46 0.80
N PRO A 421 -20.15 1.92 1.42
CA PRO A 421 -19.53 3.19 1.09
C PRO A 421 -18.91 3.15 -0.32
N MET A 422 -18.71 4.33 -0.92
CA MET A 422 -18.18 4.46 -2.28
C MET A 422 -16.84 3.73 -2.45
N GLN A 423 -16.00 3.74 -1.44
CA GLN A 423 -14.68 3.12 -1.44
C GLN A 423 -14.76 1.59 -1.63
N VAL A 424 -15.69 0.92 -0.95
CA VAL A 424 -15.93 -0.52 -1.13
C VAL A 424 -16.46 -0.81 -2.53
N ARG A 425 -17.45 -0.02 -3.01
CA ARG A 425 -17.99 -0.18 -4.38
C ARG A 425 -16.90 -0.05 -5.44
N PHE A 426 -15.99 0.93 -5.25
CA PHE A 426 -14.88 1.12 -6.18
C PHE A 426 -13.86 -0.03 -6.09
N LEU A 427 -13.56 -0.52 -4.91
CA LEU A 427 -12.68 -1.68 -4.72
C LEU A 427 -13.24 -2.91 -5.43
N THR A 428 -14.55 -3.19 -5.30
CA THR A 428 -15.27 -4.26 -6.02
C THR A 428 -15.15 -4.09 -7.55
N VAL A 429 -15.32 -2.88 -8.07
CA VAL A 429 -15.18 -2.61 -9.52
C VAL A 429 -13.75 -2.89 -9.99
N LEU A 430 -12.74 -2.45 -9.23
CA LEU A 430 -11.33 -2.68 -9.59
C LEU A 430 -10.96 -4.16 -9.57
N ASP A 431 -11.42 -4.90 -8.55
CA ASP A 431 -11.17 -6.33 -8.42
C ASP A 431 -11.74 -7.10 -9.62
N ILE A 432 -13.02 -6.86 -9.94
CA ILE A 432 -13.66 -7.51 -11.11
C ILE A 432 -12.96 -7.11 -12.41
N PHE A 433 -12.61 -5.83 -12.58
CA PHE A 433 -11.94 -5.35 -13.79
C PHE A 433 -10.60 -6.02 -13.98
N ASP A 434 -9.75 -6.05 -12.94
CA ASP A 434 -8.44 -6.70 -13.02
C ASP A 434 -8.59 -8.21 -13.25
N ALA A 435 -9.52 -8.87 -12.55
CA ALA A 435 -9.82 -10.30 -12.76
C ALA A 435 -10.22 -10.63 -14.21
N LEU A 436 -10.87 -9.71 -14.93
CA LEU A 436 -11.27 -9.88 -16.33
C LEU A 436 -10.12 -9.57 -17.31
N THR A 437 -9.27 -8.59 -17.00
CA THR A 437 -8.25 -8.07 -17.92
C THR A 437 -6.85 -8.64 -17.70
N ALA A 438 -6.59 -9.30 -16.55
CA ALA A 438 -5.29 -9.88 -16.23
C ALA A 438 -4.80 -10.83 -17.31
N ARG A 439 -3.57 -10.57 -17.81
CA ARG A 439 -2.91 -11.35 -18.88
C ARG A 439 -2.09 -12.53 -18.34
N ASP A 440 -1.89 -12.58 -17.03
CA ASP A 440 -0.99 -13.51 -16.34
C ASP A 440 -1.61 -14.90 -16.13
N ARG A 441 -2.88 -15.10 -16.54
CA ARG A 441 -3.57 -16.38 -16.40
C ARG A 441 -3.16 -17.34 -17.52
N PRO A 442 -2.45 -18.45 -17.24
CA PRO A 442 -1.91 -19.35 -18.28
C PRO A 442 -2.99 -20.02 -19.13
N TYR A 443 -4.23 -20.13 -18.63
CA TYR A 443 -5.32 -20.84 -19.32
C TYR A 443 -6.39 -19.91 -19.90
N LYS A 444 -6.37 -18.61 -19.61
CA LYS A 444 -7.35 -17.66 -20.14
C LYS A 444 -6.67 -16.35 -20.48
N LYS A 445 -6.55 -16.05 -21.76
CA LYS A 445 -6.08 -14.71 -22.19
C LYS A 445 -6.99 -13.65 -21.59
N GLY A 446 -6.38 -12.64 -20.93
CA GLY A 446 -7.13 -11.48 -20.44
C GLY A 446 -7.97 -10.88 -21.57
N MET A 447 -9.17 -10.46 -21.25
CA MET A 447 -10.02 -9.83 -22.26
C MET A 447 -9.61 -8.36 -22.48
N PRO A 448 -9.88 -7.81 -23.66
CA PRO A 448 -9.66 -6.39 -23.90
C PRO A 448 -10.46 -5.52 -22.89
N PRO A 449 -9.89 -4.39 -22.42
CA PRO A 449 -10.57 -3.50 -21.46
C PRO A 449 -12.00 -3.11 -21.86
N SER A 450 -12.24 -2.85 -23.16
CA SER A 450 -13.59 -2.54 -23.66
C SER A 450 -14.61 -3.65 -23.42
N LYS A 451 -14.21 -4.92 -23.48
CA LYS A 451 -15.09 -6.05 -23.15
C LYS A 451 -15.32 -6.16 -21.63
N ALA A 452 -14.28 -5.88 -20.84
CA ALA A 452 -14.41 -5.87 -19.38
C ALA A 452 -15.40 -4.77 -18.94
N PHE A 453 -15.29 -3.56 -19.49
CA PHE A 453 -16.26 -2.48 -19.23
C PHE A 453 -17.69 -2.85 -19.64
N ASN A 454 -17.89 -3.50 -20.78
CA ASN A 454 -19.22 -3.98 -21.17
C ASN A 454 -19.82 -4.96 -20.13
N ILE A 455 -19.01 -5.81 -19.53
CA ILE A 455 -19.46 -6.71 -18.45
C ILE A 455 -19.80 -5.92 -17.20
N LEU A 456 -18.96 -4.97 -16.79
CA LEU A 456 -19.22 -4.12 -15.62
C LEU A 456 -20.51 -3.31 -15.78
N HIS A 457 -20.75 -2.68 -16.94
CA HIS A 457 -22.00 -1.98 -17.25
C HIS A 457 -23.21 -2.91 -17.25
N SER A 458 -23.07 -4.14 -17.74
CA SER A 458 -24.13 -5.15 -17.65
C SER A 458 -24.44 -5.48 -16.18
N MET A 459 -23.41 -5.67 -15.34
CA MET A 459 -23.60 -5.92 -13.90
C MET A 459 -24.24 -4.71 -13.20
N ALA A 460 -23.91 -3.48 -13.61
CA ALA A 460 -24.56 -2.30 -13.09
C ALA A 460 -26.04 -2.22 -13.50
N SER A 461 -26.36 -2.56 -14.75
CA SER A 461 -27.74 -2.66 -15.23
C SER A 461 -28.55 -3.70 -14.48
N ASP A 462 -27.90 -4.78 -14.01
CA ASP A 462 -28.50 -5.80 -13.13
C ASP A 462 -28.62 -5.32 -11.66
N GLY A 463 -28.22 -4.10 -11.33
CA GLY A 463 -28.26 -3.54 -9.98
C GLY A 463 -27.15 -3.99 -9.05
N LYS A 464 -26.09 -4.62 -9.55
CA LYS A 464 -24.97 -5.21 -8.78
C LYS A 464 -23.83 -4.25 -8.51
N LEU A 465 -23.54 -3.36 -9.44
CA LEU A 465 -22.43 -2.40 -9.38
C LEU A 465 -22.91 -0.96 -9.54
N ASP A 466 -22.06 -0.01 -9.19
CA ASP A 466 -22.35 1.42 -9.29
C ASP A 466 -21.94 1.94 -10.67
N GLU A 467 -22.94 2.29 -11.49
CA GLU A 467 -22.76 2.79 -12.85
C GLU A 467 -21.93 4.08 -12.92
N ASN A 468 -22.08 4.96 -11.93
CA ASN A 468 -21.32 6.21 -11.92
C ASN A 468 -19.82 5.95 -11.71
N ILE A 469 -19.49 5.04 -10.79
CA ILE A 469 -18.11 4.65 -10.52
C ILE A 469 -17.47 4.04 -11.77
N ILE A 470 -18.17 3.12 -12.45
CA ILE A 470 -17.69 2.48 -13.68
C ILE A 470 -17.45 3.53 -14.76
N SER A 471 -18.42 4.42 -15.01
CA SER A 471 -18.32 5.48 -16.01
C SER A 471 -17.15 6.44 -15.75
N TYR A 472 -16.91 6.84 -14.49
CA TYR A 472 -15.75 7.67 -14.13
C TYR A 472 -14.45 6.91 -14.30
N PHE A 473 -14.38 5.65 -13.88
CA PHE A 473 -13.18 4.82 -14.02
C PHE A 473 -12.81 4.58 -15.49
N GLU A 474 -13.79 4.32 -16.35
CA GLU A 474 -13.57 4.18 -17.78
C GLU A 474 -13.04 5.49 -18.41
N LYS A 475 -13.67 6.63 -18.11
CA LYS A 475 -13.26 7.96 -18.62
C LYS A 475 -11.88 8.39 -18.13
N SER A 476 -11.48 7.98 -16.96
CA SER A 476 -10.19 8.36 -16.35
C SER A 476 -8.99 7.78 -17.08
N ASN A 477 -9.15 6.71 -17.85
CA ASN A 477 -8.06 5.89 -18.41
C ASN A 477 -7.02 5.44 -17.35
N ALA A 478 -7.41 5.44 -16.07
CA ALA A 478 -6.52 5.04 -14.96
C ALA A 478 -6.06 3.57 -15.06
N TRP A 479 -6.80 2.77 -15.81
CA TRP A 479 -6.51 1.37 -16.11
C TRP A 479 -5.43 1.15 -17.17
N GLU A 480 -5.05 2.16 -17.93
CA GLU A 480 -3.95 2.06 -18.89
C GLU A 480 -2.58 1.95 -18.19
N GLU A 481 -1.62 1.23 -18.85
CA GLU A 481 -0.26 1.01 -18.34
C GLU A 481 0.58 2.29 -18.22
#